data_08cb67200e2ab3b02fd9eac3e054b63b
#
_entry.id   08cb67200e2ab3b02fd9eac3e054b63b
#
_cell.length_a   1.000
_cell.length_b   1.000
_cell.length_c   1.000
_cell.angle_alpha   90.00
_cell.angle_beta   90.00
_cell.angle_gamma   90.00
#
_symmetry.space_group_name_H-M   'P 1'
#
loop_
_entity.id
_entity.type
_entity.pdbx_description
1 polymer ?
#
loop_
_entity_poly.entity_id
_entity_poly.type
_entity_poly.pdbx_seq_one_letter_code
_entity_poly.pdbx_strand_id
1 'polypeptide(L)'
;MPHSPLQSCYEHQAKLTEFANWILPAQFSGLTSEHQAVRQRAGLFDISHMGQIQLTGPDVLLHLDRLVPSAIALLSPGTAKYTLLLNEQGGILDDLIIYVQGEGEVKLIVNAACTAKDMHWLRQHLPATVHLEQRQDALLALQGPQATALL
;
A
#
# COMPACT_ATOMS: atom_id res chain seq x y z
N MET A 1 -15.98 -11.00 -7.15
CA MET A 1 -14.91 -10.50 -6.27
C MET A 1 -13.69 -10.22 -7.12
N PRO A 2 -12.95 -9.15 -6.87
CA PRO A 2 -11.70 -8.88 -7.57
C PRO A 2 -10.64 -9.94 -7.23
N HIS A 3 -9.74 -10.15 -8.17
CA HIS A 3 -8.63 -11.09 -8.09
C HIS A 3 -7.31 -10.33 -8.21
N SER A 4 -6.28 -10.85 -7.53
CA SER A 4 -4.93 -10.30 -7.71
C SER A 4 -4.49 -10.43 -9.17
N PRO A 5 -3.77 -9.44 -9.72
CA PRO A 5 -3.11 -9.56 -11.02
C PRO A 5 -2.16 -10.76 -11.13
N LEU A 6 -1.70 -11.27 -9.98
CA LEU A 6 -0.77 -12.41 -9.88
C LEU A 6 -1.49 -13.76 -9.67
N GLN A 7 -2.82 -13.80 -9.56
CA GLN A 7 -3.53 -15.02 -9.19
C GLN A 7 -3.19 -16.21 -10.10
N SER A 8 -3.12 -16.01 -11.41
CA SER A 8 -2.78 -17.09 -12.36
C SER A 8 -1.38 -17.70 -12.13
N CYS A 9 -0.49 -16.98 -11.42
CA CYS A 9 0.84 -17.49 -11.10
C CYS A 9 0.82 -18.54 -9.99
N TYR A 10 -0.20 -18.57 -9.14
CA TYR A 10 -0.21 -19.40 -7.93
C TYR A 10 -1.52 -20.16 -7.65
N GLU A 11 -2.62 -19.92 -8.38
CA GLU A 11 -3.94 -20.46 -8.06
C GLU A 11 -4.00 -22.00 -7.98
N HIS A 12 -3.13 -22.71 -8.72
CA HIS A 12 -3.03 -24.16 -8.67
C HIS A 12 -2.14 -24.70 -7.53
N GLN A 13 -1.44 -23.82 -6.81
CA GLN A 13 -0.50 -24.19 -5.75
C GLN A 13 -0.94 -23.66 -4.37
N ALA A 14 -1.80 -22.65 -4.37
CA ALA A 14 -2.23 -21.97 -3.16
C ALA A 14 -3.61 -22.44 -2.71
N LYS A 15 -3.78 -22.51 -1.38
CA LYS A 15 -5.13 -22.53 -0.80
C LYS A 15 -5.65 -21.10 -0.76
N LEU A 16 -6.65 -20.83 -1.59
CA LEU A 16 -7.26 -19.50 -1.67
C LEU A 16 -8.27 -19.26 -0.55
N THR A 17 -8.41 -18.01 -0.15
CA THR A 17 -9.40 -17.53 0.84
C THR A 17 -9.94 -16.18 0.45
N GLU A 18 -11.13 -15.87 0.96
CA GLU A 18 -11.69 -14.53 0.88
C GLU A 18 -11.14 -13.65 2.01
N PHE A 19 -10.64 -12.46 1.66
CA PHE A 19 -10.20 -11.44 2.60
C PHE A 19 -10.48 -10.04 2.02
N ALA A 20 -11.15 -9.16 2.79
CA ALA A 20 -11.49 -7.79 2.36
C ALA A 20 -12.16 -7.73 0.97
N ASN A 21 -13.06 -8.67 0.67
CA ASN A 21 -13.74 -8.88 -0.61
C ASN A 21 -12.81 -9.26 -1.79
N TRP A 22 -11.59 -9.70 -1.52
CA TRP A 22 -10.66 -10.24 -2.51
C TRP A 22 -10.46 -11.73 -2.34
N ILE A 23 -10.10 -12.43 -3.42
CA ILE A 23 -9.62 -13.80 -3.35
C ILE A 23 -8.09 -13.79 -3.32
N LEU A 24 -7.52 -14.28 -2.22
CA LEU A 24 -6.08 -14.22 -1.94
C LEU A 24 -5.52 -15.58 -1.51
N PRO A 25 -4.20 -15.83 -1.69
CA PRO A 25 -3.56 -17.04 -1.22
C PRO A 25 -3.42 -17.01 0.32
N ALA A 26 -4.06 -17.95 1.01
CA ALA A 26 -3.94 -18.09 2.45
C ALA A 26 -2.70 -18.90 2.85
N GLN A 27 -2.32 -19.87 2.05
CA GLN A 27 -1.13 -20.71 2.26
C GLN A 27 -0.76 -21.46 0.97
N PHE A 28 0.50 -21.87 0.90
CA PHE A 28 1.06 -22.72 -0.15
C PHE A 28 1.47 -24.08 0.42
N SER A 29 2.57 -24.16 1.15
CA SER A 29 3.14 -25.39 1.71
C SER A 29 2.69 -25.69 3.13
N GLY A 30 2.14 -24.72 3.84
CA GLY A 30 1.62 -24.86 5.19
C GLY A 30 1.94 -23.67 6.09
N LEU A 31 0.97 -23.28 6.92
CA LEU A 31 1.04 -22.06 7.74
C LEU A 31 2.28 -22.01 8.63
N THR A 32 2.59 -23.10 9.35
CA THR A 32 3.73 -23.12 10.27
C THR A 32 5.06 -23.04 9.55
N SER A 33 5.24 -23.78 8.46
CA SER A 33 6.48 -23.78 7.69
C SER A 33 6.73 -22.43 7.01
N GLU A 34 5.68 -21.82 6.46
CA GLU A 34 5.75 -20.49 5.83
C GLU A 34 6.03 -19.41 6.87
N HIS A 35 5.37 -19.44 8.02
CA HIS A 35 5.67 -18.54 9.13
C HIS A 35 7.14 -18.64 9.57
N GLN A 36 7.67 -19.85 9.76
CA GLN A 36 9.07 -20.06 10.12
C GLN A 36 10.02 -19.59 9.02
N ALA A 37 9.67 -19.78 7.74
CA ALA A 37 10.48 -19.28 6.62
C ALA A 37 10.62 -17.76 6.67
N VAL A 38 9.54 -17.03 6.90
CA VAL A 38 9.57 -15.55 7.04
C VAL A 38 10.38 -15.12 8.26
N ARG A 39 10.24 -15.84 9.40
CA ARG A 39 10.98 -15.49 10.64
C ARG A 39 12.48 -15.78 10.58
N GLN A 40 12.89 -16.77 9.81
CA GLN A 40 14.29 -17.26 9.80
C GLN A 40 15.03 -16.95 8.50
N ARG A 41 14.32 -16.72 7.40
CA ARG A 41 14.86 -16.50 6.06
C ARG A 41 14.21 -15.31 5.37
N ALA A 42 13.30 -15.59 4.43
CA ALA A 42 12.48 -14.60 3.74
C ALA A 42 11.18 -15.26 3.24
N GLY A 43 10.16 -14.43 3.03
CA GLY A 43 8.91 -14.79 2.38
C GLY A 43 8.43 -13.69 1.45
N LEU A 44 7.83 -14.10 0.34
CA LEU A 44 7.22 -13.21 -0.63
C LEU A 44 5.70 -13.28 -0.49
N PHE A 45 5.05 -12.12 -0.38
CA PHE A 45 3.61 -12.00 -0.19
C PHE A 45 2.98 -11.22 -1.34
N ASP A 46 1.91 -11.75 -1.90
CA ASP A 46 1.03 -10.98 -2.78
C ASP A 46 0.14 -10.08 -1.93
N ILE A 47 0.38 -8.79 -2.00
CA ILE A 47 -0.39 -7.74 -1.33
C ILE A 47 -1.10 -6.80 -2.33
N SER A 48 -1.35 -7.28 -3.56
CA SER A 48 -1.98 -6.50 -4.64
C SER A 48 -3.41 -6.03 -4.32
N HIS A 49 -4.03 -6.60 -3.28
CA HIS A 49 -5.34 -6.16 -2.77
C HIS A 49 -5.29 -4.81 -2.05
N MET A 50 -4.11 -4.38 -1.59
CA MET A 50 -3.96 -3.06 -0.97
C MET A 50 -4.35 -1.96 -1.96
N GLY A 51 -5.01 -0.93 -1.44
CA GLY A 51 -5.33 0.23 -2.26
C GLY A 51 -4.06 0.96 -2.70
N GLN A 52 -3.95 1.22 -4.00
CA GLN A 52 -2.83 1.94 -4.58
C GLN A 52 -3.35 3.25 -5.18
N ILE A 53 -2.91 4.38 -4.65
CA ILE A 53 -3.34 5.70 -5.09
C ILE A 53 -2.11 6.46 -5.57
N GLN A 54 -2.11 6.80 -6.85
CA GLN A 54 -1.10 7.67 -7.45
C GLN A 54 -1.55 9.11 -7.35
N LEU A 55 -0.69 9.95 -6.82
CA LEU A 55 -0.86 11.40 -6.76
C LEU A 55 0.21 12.07 -7.63
N THR A 56 -0.21 12.98 -8.49
CA THR A 56 0.72 13.76 -9.31
C THR A 56 0.31 15.23 -9.32
N GLY A 57 1.28 16.12 -9.25
CA GLY A 57 1.03 17.56 -9.29
C GLY A 57 2.07 18.37 -8.54
N PRO A 58 2.05 19.70 -8.72
CA PRO A 58 2.94 20.58 -8.00
C PRO A 58 2.67 20.50 -6.49
N ASP A 59 3.73 20.59 -5.69
CA ASP A 59 3.66 20.67 -4.23
C ASP A 59 2.84 19.56 -3.55
N VAL A 60 2.72 18.38 -4.21
CA VAL A 60 1.87 17.28 -3.73
C VAL A 60 2.20 16.86 -2.30
N LEU A 61 3.49 16.81 -1.92
CA LEU A 61 3.91 16.49 -0.55
C LEU A 61 3.49 17.57 0.45
N LEU A 62 3.59 18.85 0.09
CA LEU A 62 3.17 19.96 0.95
C LEU A 62 1.65 19.95 1.18
N HIS A 63 0.87 19.60 0.17
CA HIS A 63 -0.57 19.48 0.31
C HIS A 63 -0.96 18.27 1.17
N LEU A 64 -0.29 17.12 0.95
CA LEU A 64 -0.54 15.90 1.69
C LEU A 64 -0.07 15.99 3.17
N ASP A 65 0.98 16.77 3.46
CA ASP A 65 1.53 17.02 4.81
C ASP A 65 0.47 17.55 5.79
N ARG A 66 -0.54 18.24 5.29
CA ARG A 66 -1.65 18.78 6.09
C ARG A 66 -2.67 17.73 6.53
N LEU A 67 -2.63 16.54 5.93
CA LEU A 67 -3.60 15.46 6.16
C LEU A 67 -3.03 14.33 7.01
N VAL A 68 -1.74 14.41 7.36
CA VAL A 68 -1.02 13.38 8.09
C VAL A 68 -0.25 14.00 9.28
N PRO A 69 -0.01 13.25 10.37
CA PRO A 69 0.71 13.77 11.54
C PRO A 69 2.24 13.79 11.37
N SER A 70 2.76 13.14 10.32
CA SER A 70 4.19 13.08 10.04
C SER A 70 4.62 14.23 9.15
N ALA A 71 5.77 14.84 9.41
CA ALA A 71 6.37 15.84 8.55
C ALA A 71 6.89 15.18 7.26
N ILE A 72 6.06 15.14 6.23
CA ILE A 72 6.39 14.49 4.94
C ILE A 72 6.83 15.48 3.87
N ALA A 73 6.58 16.78 4.05
CA ALA A 73 6.95 17.82 3.09
C ALA A 73 8.46 17.86 2.77
N LEU A 74 9.30 17.32 3.67
CA LEU A 74 10.76 17.28 3.53
C LEU A 74 11.29 15.93 3.02
N LEU A 75 10.43 15.00 2.67
CA LEU A 75 10.86 13.70 2.14
C LEU A 75 11.43 13.85 0.72
N SER A 76 12.51 13.14 0.47
CA SER A 76 13.17 13.11 -0.83
C SER A 76 12.66 11.97 -1.71
N PRO A 77 12.75 12.09 -3.05
CA PRO A 77 12.51 10.96 -3.95
C PRO A 77 13.28 9.70 -3.55
N GLY A 78 12.64 8.54 -3.69
CA GLY A 78 13.20 7.25 -3.28
C GLY A 78 13.00 6.92 -1.80
N THR A 79 12.32 7.78 -1.03
CA THR A 79 12.00 7.51 0.38
C THR A 79 10.55 7.12 0.59
N ALA A 80 10.28 6.45 1.72
CA ALA A 80 8.94 6.09 2.13
C ALA A 80 8.68 6.44 3.59
N LYS A 81 7.42 6.71 3.93
CA LYS A 81 6.98 7.00 5.28
C LYS A 81 5.68 6.28 5.60
N TYR A 82 5.69 5.43 6.63
CA TYR A 82 4.46 4.95 7.26
C TYR A 82 3.89 6.03 8.15
N THR A 83 2.60 6.31 8.02
CA THR A 83 1.89 7.37 8.73
C THR A 83 0.39 7.10 8.82
N LEU A 84 -0.37 8.04 9.35
CA LEU A 84 -1.81 7.97 9.51
C LEU A 84 -2.48 9.02 8.62
N LEU A 85 -3.63 8.70 8.04
CA LEU A 85 -4.54 9.67 7.44
C LEU A 85 -5.50 10.15 8.52
N LEU A 86 -5.60 11.46 8.73
CA LEU A 86 -6.40 12.05 9.80
C LEU A 86 -7.59 12.84 9.24
N ASN A 87 -8.66 12.91 10.02
CA ASN A 87 -9.74 13.86 9.81
C ASN A 87 -9.42 15.21 10.49
N GLU A 88 -10.28 16.20 10.30
CA GLU A 88 -10.12 17.57 10.84
C GLU A 88 -10.06 17.63 12.37
N GLN A 89 -10.59 16.64 13.07
CA GLN A 89 -10.60 16.54 14.52
C GLN A 89 -9.39 15.74 15.06
N GLY A 90 -8.47 15.31 14.17
CA GLY A 90 -7.32 14.47 14.51
C GLY A 90 -7.66 13.00 14.70
N GLY A 91 -8.88 12.57 14.35
CA GLY A 91 -9.28 11.16 14.35
C GLY A 91 -8.65 10.40 13.18
N ILE A 92 -8.26 9.15 13.43
CA ILE A 92 -7.63 8.31 12.41
C ILE A 92 -8.67 7.82 11.41
N LEU A 93 -8.46 8.10 10.14
CA LEU A 93 -9.23 7.56 9.01
C LEU A 93 -8.65 6.23 8.54
N ASP A 94 -7.33 6.19 8.34
CA ASP A 94 -6.59 4.99 7.93
C ASP A 94 -5.12 5.10 8.34
N ASP A 95 -4.38 3.99 8.25
CA ASP A 95 -2.92 3.97 8.24
C ASP A 95 -2.40 3.66 6.84
N LEU A 96 -1.33 4.30 6.43
CA LEU A 96 -0.85 4.20 5.06
C LEU A 96 0.67 4.36 4.94
N ILE A 97 1.20 3.91 3.79
CA ILE A 97 2.58 4.18 3.42
C ILE A 97 2.59 5.18 2.27
N ILE A 98 3.38 6.22 2.42
CA ILE A 98 3.64 7.24 1.40
C ILE A 98 4.99 6.95 0.76
N TYR A 99 5.03 6.72 -0.55
CA TYR A 99 6.25 6.57 -1.33
C TYR A 99 6.46 7.82 -2.19
N VAL A 100 7.59 8.49 -2.03
CA VAL A 100 7.99 9.61 -2.89
C VAL A 100 8.74 9.05 -4.09
N GLN A 101 8.08 9.02 -5.25
CA GLN A 101 8.63 8.42 -6.47
C GLN A 101 9.47 9.42 -7.26
N GLY A 102 9.08 10.70 -7.23
CA GLY A 102 9.75 11.79 -7.93
C GLY A 102 9.27 13.13 -7.44
N GLU A 103 9.79 14.20 -8.04
CA GLU A 103 9.29 15.55 -7.80
C GLU A 103 7.85 15.64 -8.31
N GLY A 104 6.92 16.00 -7.42
CA GLY A 104 5.50 16.05 -7.75
C GLY A 104 4.84 14.68 -7.99
N GLU A 105 5.47 13.58 -7.59
CA GLU A 105 4.96 12.22 -7.81
C GLU A 105 5.03 11.38 -6.53
N VAL A 106 3.86 10.96 -6.02
CA VAL A 106 3.70 10.23 -4.78
C VAL A 106 2.76 9.05 -4.98
N LYS A 107 3.13 7.88 -4.48
CA LYS A 107 2.25 6.70 -4.40
C LYS A 107 1.87 6.46 -2.94
N LEU A 108 0.57 6.28 -2.68
CA LEU A 108 0.03 5.85 -1.39
C LEU A 108 -0.35 4.38 -1.47
N ILE A 109 0.00 3.63 -0.44
CA ILE A 109 -0.53 2.29 -0.21
C ILE A 109 -1.42 2.37 1.03
N VAL A 110 -2.70 2.08 0.84
CA VAL A 110 -3.76 2.20 1.85
C VAL A 110 -4.43 0.84 2.08
N ASN A 111 -5.19 0.70 3.17
CA ASN A 111 -5.90 -0.54 3.44
C ASN A 111 -7.00 -0.79 2.40
N ALA A 112 -7.10 -2.04 1.93
CA ALA A 112 -8.05 -2.44 0.87
C ALA A 112 -9.50 -2.01 1.18
N ALA A 113 -9.95 -2.22 2.42
CA ALA A 113 -11.30 -1.86 2.87
C ALA A 113 -11.53 -0.34 2.99
N CYS A 114 -10.47 0.45 3.07
CA CYS A 114 -10.52 1.91 3.24
C CYS A 114 -10.34 2.67 1.92
N THR A 115 -9.90 2.03 0.84
CA THR A 115 -9.51 2.69 -0.42
C THR A 115 -10.54 3.71 -0.93
N ALA A 116 -11.81 3.34 -0.97
CA ALA A 116 -12.86 4.24 -1.47
C ALA A 116 -13.07 5.46 -0.56
N LYS A 117 -13.04 5.27 0.75
CA LYS A 117 -13.15 6.32 1.76
C LYS A 117 -11.96 7.27 1.67
N ASP A 118 -10.75 6.74 1.57
CA ASP A 118 -9.53 7.53 1.53
C ASP A 118 -9.42 8.33 0.23
N MET A 119 -9.77 7.72 -0.92
CA MET A 119 -9.88 8.43 -2.19
C MET A 119 -10.88 9.59 -2.14
N HIS A 120 -12.02 9.38 -1.48
CA HIS A 120 -13.03 10.44 -1.30
C HIS A 120 -12.47 11.58 -0.45
N TRP A 121 -11.85 11.26 0.68
CA TRP A 121 -11.23 12.22 1.59
C TRP A 121 -10.14 13.04 0.89
N LEU A 122 -9.22 12.37 0.20
CA LEU A 122 -8.15 13.02 -0.54
C LEU A 122 -8.68 13.98 -1.63
N ARG A 123 -9.72 13.58 -2.38
CA ARG A 123 -10.36 14.45 -3.39
C ARG A 123 -10.98 15.71 -2.80
N GLN A 124 -11.48 15.66 -1.58
CA GLN A 124 -12.09 16.82 -0.90
C GLN A 124 -11.05 17.80 -0.37
N HIS A 125 -9.85 17.33 0.00
CA HIS A 125 -8.87 18.12 0.73
C HIS A 125 -7.60 18.47 -0.07
N LEU A 126 -7.37 17.80 -1.19
CA LEU A 126 -6.27 18.16 -2.08
C LEU A 126 -6.76 19.15 -3.15
N PRO A 127 -5.92 20.11 -3.57
CA PRO A 127 -6.29 21.07 -4.60
C PRO A 127 -6.47 20.39 -5.97
N ALA A 128 -7.25 21.00 -6.86
CA ALA A 128 -7.51 20.48 -8.20
C ALA A 128 -6.24 20.34 -9.09
N THR A 129 -5.14 20.96 -8.68
CA THR A 129 -3.83 20.82 -9.32
C THR A 129 -3.14 19.48 -9.02
N VAL A 130 -3.61 18.75 -8.00
CA VAL A 130 -3.15 17.41 -7.68
C VAL A 130 -4.11 16.40 -8.30
N HIS A 131 -3.58 15.63 -9.25
CA HIS A 131 -4.33 14.55 -9.89
C HIS A 131 -4.25 13.27 -9.05
N LEU A 132 -5.41 12.61 -8.84
CA LEU A 132 -5.53 11.34 -8.12
C LEU A 132 -5.98 10.24 -9.08
N GLU A 133 -5.20 9.17 -9.15
CA GLU A 133 -5.51 7.97 -9.92
C GLU A 133 -5.46 6.74 -9.00
N GLN A 134 -6.52 5.92 -9.02
CA GLN A 134 -6.46 4.61 -8.40
C GLN A 134 -5.79 3.62 -9.35
N ARG A 135 -4.73 2.96 -8.87
CA ARG A 135 -3.99 1.94 -9.61
C ARG A 135 -4.34 0.56 -9.10
N GLN A 136 -4.14 -0.44 -9.95
CA GLN A 136 -4.28 -1.86 -9.58
C GLN A 136 -3.11 -2.64 -10.18
N ASP A 137 -1.91 -2.26 -9.76
CA ASP A 137 -0.69 -2.94 -10.18
C ASP A 137 -0.44 -4.17 -9.28
N ALA A 138 0.32 -5.14 -9.76
CA ALA A 138 0.85 -6.20 -8.91
C ALA A 138 1.75 -5.59 -7.82
N LEU A 139 1.49 -5.95 -6.57
CA LEU A 139 2.27 -5.46 -5.44
C LEU A 139 2.73 -6.65 -4.60
N LEU A 140 4.04 -6.73 -4.40
CA LEU A 140 4.68 -7.79 -3.64
C LEU A 140 5.39 -7.22 -2.41
N ALA A 141 5.28 -7.92 -1.28
CA ALA A 141 6.07 -7.65 -0.10
C ALA A 141 7.09 -8.77 0.12
N LEU A 142 8.36 -8.44 0.09
CA LEU A 142 9.46 -9.33 0.47
C LEU A 142 9.82 -9.05 1.93
N GLN A 143 9.65 -10.03 2.80
CA GLN A 143 9.79 -9.88 4.25
C GLN A 143 10.71 -10.94 4.85
N GLY A 144 11.40 -10.60 5.94
CA GLY A 144 12.25 -11.51 6.70
C GLY A 144 13.72 -11.05 6.79
N PRO A 145 14.54 -11.71 7.64
CA PRO A 145 15.92 -11.29 7.90
C PRO A 145 16.84 -11.34 6.68
N GLN A 146 16.50 -12.13 5.66
CA GLN A 146 17.28 -12.23 4.41
C GLN A 146 16.67 -11.39 3.26
N ALA A 147 15.60 -10.63 3.49
CA ALA A 147 14.91 -9.88 2.44
C ALA A 147 15.85 -8.90 1.70
N THR A 148 16.64 -8.13 2.44
CA THR A 148 17.58 -7.16 1.87
C THR A 148 18.66 -7.81 1.00
N ALA A 149 19.10 -9.04 1.33
CA ALA A 149 20.12 -9.73 0.56
C ALA A 149 19.59 -10.37 -0.73
N LEU A 150 18.26 -10.47 -0.85
CA LEU A 150 17.58 -11.02 -2.03
C LEU A 150 17.16 -9.93 -3.03
N LEU A 151 17.12 -8.66 -2.61
CA LEU A 151 16.90 -7.49 -3.46
C LEU A 151 18.22 -7.00 -4.08
#